data_ffea5fb276a3cce7bcd987e37447a6ee
#
_entry.id   ffea5fb276a3cce7bcd987e37447a6ee
#
_cell.length_a   1.000
_cell.length_b   1.000
_cell.length_c   1.000
_cell.angle_alpha   90.00
_cell.angle_beta   90.00
_cell.angle_gamma   90.00
#
_symmetry.space_group_name_H-M   'P 1'
#
loop_
_entity.id
_entity.type
_entity.pdbx_description
1 polymer ?
#
loop_
_entity_poly.entity_id
_entity_poly.type
_entity_poly.pdbx_seq_one_letter_code
_entity_poly.pdbx_strand_id
1 'polypeptide(L)'
;PVFIIVSMLIVADSKGGVFFRQYRVGRFGKDFRIHKFRTMFIDSEKKGRITVGQDARVTRVGWYLRKYKIDELPQLIDVLSGTMSLVGPRPEVREFIDEYPDDIREKVLSVRPGITDLASIEMVDENEILSSYDDPRRAYIDIILPIKQRYYLDYVANNSVKYDCVIIWKTIIKILSR
;
A
#
# COMPACT_ATOMS: atom_id res chain seq x y z
N PRO A 1 21.72 -7.47 4.26
CA PRO A 1 21.63 -7.60 5.73
C PRO A 1 20.26 -7.20 6.26
N VAL A 2 19.65 -6.10 5.76
CA VAL A 2 18.36 -5.57 6.29
C VAL A 2 17.27 -6.64 6.30
N PHE A 3 17.05 -7.36 5.20
CA PHE A 3 16.02 -8.40 5.08
C PHE A 3 16.20 -9.50 6.13
N ILE A 4 17.45 -9.92 6.40
CA ILE A 4 17.74 -10.97 7.40
C ILE A 4 17.39 -10.48 8.80
N ILE A 5 17.83 -9.26 9.16
CA ILE A 5 17.57 -8.68 10.47
C ILE A 5 16.06 -8.52 10.70
N VAL A 6 15.35 -7.93 9.73
CA VAL A 6 13.90 -7.75 9.82
C VAL A 6 13.18 -9.10 9.92
N SER A 7 13.63 -10.12 9.16
CA SER A 7 13.06 -11.48 9.22
C SER A 7 13.19 -12.09 10.61
N MET A 8 14.38 -11.98 11.23
CA MET A 8 14.60 -12.48 12.60
C MET A 8 13.70 -11.76 13.61
N LEU A 9 13.57 -10.43 13.52
CA LEU A 9 12.70 -9.65 14.41
C LEU A 9 11.23 -10.07 14.28
N ILE A 10 10.74 -10.29 13.05
CA ILE A 10 9.35 -10.72 12.81
C ILE A 10 9.07 -12.09 13.43
N VAL A 11 10.00 -13.06 13.26
CA VAL A 11 9.83 -14.41 13.78
C VAL A 11 9.92 -14.45 15.31
N ALA A 12 10.78 -13.59 15.89
CA ALA A 12 10.91 -13.46 17.34
C ALA A 12 9.65 -12.83 17.99
N ASP A 13 9.00 -11.88 17.29
CA ASP A 13 7.85 -11.12 17.81
C ASP A 13 6.54 -11.92 17.73
N SER A 14 6.35 -12.74 16.70
CA SER A 14 5.12 -13.51 16.52
C SER A 14 5.30 -14.77 15.68
N LYS A 15 4.53 -15.81 16.00
CA LYS A 15 4.55 -17.09 15.24
C LYS A 15 4.12 -16.88 13.79
N GLY A 16 4.79 -17.55 12.84
CA GLY A 16 4.41 -17.61 11.43
C GLY A 16 5.51 -17.21 10.46
N GLY A 17 5.17 -17.13 9.18
CA GLY A 17 6.11 -16.79 8.11
C GLY A 17 6.54 -15.33 8.16
N VAL A 18 7.66 -15.01 7.54
CA VAL A 18 8.24 -13.67 7.47
C VAL A 18 7.45 -12.76 6.51
N PHE A 19 6.99 -13.34 5.42
CA PHE A 19 6.32 -12.59 4.36
C PHE A 19 4.81 -12.72 4.42
N PHE A 20 4.15 -11.61 4.16
CA PHE A 20 2.73 -11.52 3.86
C PHE A 20 2.56 -11.41 2.34
N ARG A 21 1.64 -12.18 1.78
CA ARG A 21 1.37 -12.27 0.35
C ARG A 21 -0.13 -12.15 0.11
N GLN A 22 -0.55 -11.09 -0.56
CA GLN A 22 -1.95 -10.82 -0.90
C GLN A 22 -2.11 -10.55 -2.39
N TYR A 23 -3.23 -11.00 -2.97
CA TYR A 23 -3.57 -10.66 -4.34
C TYR A 23 -3.94 -9.18 -4.45
N ARG A 24 -3.38 -8.55 -5.46
CA ARG A 24 -3.62 -7.16 -5.84
C ARG A 24 -3.82 -7.08 -7.33
N VAL A 25 -4.55 -6.04 -7.78
CA VAL A 25 -4.75 -5.78 -9.20
C VAL A 25 -3.59 -4.94 -9.71
N GLY A 26 -2.94 -5.45 -10.74
CA GLY A 26 -1.83 -4.80 -11.43
C GLY A 26 -2.26 -4.22 -12.78
N ARG A 27 -1.25 -3.91 -13.60
CA ARG A 27 -1.45 -3.33 -14.92
C ARG A 27 -2.36 -4.19 -15.80
N PHE A 28 -3.27 -3.54 -16.51
CA PHE A 28 -4.28 -4.18 -17.38
C PHE A 28 -5.21 -5.14 -16.65
N GLY A 29 -5.44 -4.90 -15.34
CA GLY A 29 -6.33 -5.70 -14.53
C GLY A 29 -5.81 -7.10 -14.17
N LYS A 30 -4.51 -7.40 -14.42
CA LYS A 30 -3.91 -8.69 -14.09
C LYS A 30 -3.61 -8.78 -12.61
N ASP A 31 -4.11 -9.82 -11.95
CA ASP A 31 -3.81 -10.07 -10.54
C ASP A 31 -2.37 -10.54 -10.36
N PHE A 32 -1.73 -10.06 -9.29
CA PHE A 32 -0.42 -10.52 -8.84
C PHE A 32 -0.38 -10.60 -7.32
N ARG A 33 0.58 -11.35 -6.77
CA ARG A 33 0.74 -11.47 -5.31
C ARG A 33 1.86 -10.56 -4.85
N ILE A 34 1.48 -9.45 -4.19
CA ILE A 34 2.43 -8.46 -3.63
C ILE A 34 3.30 -9.10 -2.54
N HIS A 35 4.56 -8.68 -2.44
CA HIS A 35 5.46 -9.05 -1.36
C HIS A 35 5.50 -7.97 -0.29
N LYS A 36 5.23 -8.34 0.97
CA LYS A 36 5.42 -7.47 2.14
C LYS A 36 6.03 -8.27 3.29
N PHE A 37 6.70 -7.60 4.21
CA PHE A 37 6.96 -8.19 5.51
C PHE A 37 5.66 -8.31 6.29
N ARG A 38 5.53 -9.40 7.06
CA ARG A 38 4.37 -9.59 7.92
C ARG A 38 4.43 -8.64 9.12
N THR A 39 3.39 -7.86 9.28
CA THR A 39 3.24 -6.86 10.35
C THR A 39 2.05 -7.14 11.26
N MET A 40 1.27 -8.18 10.96
CA MET A 40 0.08 -8.58 11.71
C MET A 40 0.18 -10.03 12.16
N PHE A 41 -0.58 -10.40 13.19
CA PHE A 41 -0.75 -11.78 13.60
C PHE A 41 -1.39 -12.61 12.48
N ILE A 42 -1.14 -13.93 12.51
CA ILE A 42 -1.74 -14.87 11.55
C ILE A 42 -3.26 -14.77 11.63
N ASP A 43 -3.93 -14.99 10.47
CA ASP A 43 -5.40 -14.94 10.34
C ASP A 43 -6.07 -13.58 10.58
N SER A 44 -5.29 -12.50 10.70
CA SER A 44 -5.84 -11.15 10.89
C SER A 44 -6.71 -10.67 9.73
N GLU A 45 -6.53 -11.18 8.50
CA GLU A 45 -7.38 -10.84 7.34
C GLU A 45 -8.84 -11.29 7.52
N LYS A 46 -9.09 -12.37 8.30
CA LYS A 46 -10.45 -12.82 8.61
C LYS A 46 -11.27 -11.80 9.39
N LYS A 47 -10.60 -10.84 10.04
CA LYS A 47 -11.22 -9.76 10.82
C LYS A 47 -11.40 -8.46 10.03
N GLY A 48 -11.22 -8.49 8.71
CA GLY A 48 -11.37 -7.34 7.83
C GLY A 48 -10.05 -6.92 7.15
N ARG A 49 -10.18 -6.25 6.01
CA ARG A 49 -9.05 -5.84 5.15
C ARG A 49 -8.56 -4.41 5.42
N ILE A 50 -9.41 -3.58 5.98
CA ILE A 50 -9.09 -2.19 6.30
C ILE A 50 -8.46 -2.13 7.70
N THR A 51 -7.39 -1.37 7.83
CA THR A 51 -6.76 -1.05 9.13
C THR A 51 -7.35 0.26 9.62
N VAL A 52 -7.81 0.30 10.88
CA VAL A 52 -8.46 1.46 11.47
C VAL A 52 -7.78 1.79 12.78
N GLY A 53 -7.34 3.03 12.94
CA GLY A 53 -6.74 3.52 14.18
C GLY A 53 -5.59 2.64 14.71
N GLN A 54 -5.57 2.42 16.03
CA GLN A 54 -4.64 1.49 16.68
C GLN A 54 -5.16 0.05 16.57
N ASP A 55 -4.85 -0.60 15.46
CA ASP A 55 -5.33 -1.95 15.17
C ASP A 55 -4.59 -3.01 16.00
N ALA A 56 -5.31 -3.67 16.90
CA ALA A 56 -4.77 -4.72 17.77
C ALA A 56 -4.23 -5.96 17.02
N ARG A 57 -4.49 -6.07 15.72
CA ARG A 57 -3.92 -7.12 14.87
C ARG A 57 -2.45 -6.89 14.52
N VAL A 58 -1.95 -5.66 14.70
CA VAL A 58 -0.57 -5.30 14.39
C VAL A 58 0.35 -5.77 15.51
N THR A 59 1.44 -6.47 15.16
CA THR A 59 2.46 -6.91 16.11
C THR A 59 3.32 -5.72 16.56
N ARG A 60 4.11 -5.88 17.64
CA ARG A 60 5.00 -4.81 18.15
C ARG A 60 6.03 -4.41 17.09
N VAL A 61 6.73 -5.40 16.52
CA VAL A 61 7.68 -5.16 15.43
C VAL A 61 6.95 -4.61 14.21
N GLY A 62 5.77 -5.15 13.89
CA GLY A 62 4.94 -4.71 12.80
C GLY A 62 4.57 -3.22 12.85
N TRP A 63 4.36 -2.68 14.05
CA TRP A 63 4.09 -1.26 14.24
C TRP A 63 5.28 -0.40 13.75
N TYR A 64 6.51 -0.74 14.15
CA TYR A 64 7.71 -0.02 13.70
C TYR A 64 7.93 -0.17 12.19
N LEU A 65 7.76 -1.39 11.65
CA LEU A 65 7.91 -1.64 10.22
C LEU A 65 6.95 -0.78 9.40
N ARG A 66 5.68 -0.65 9.83
CA ARG A 66 4.68 0.20 9.17
C ARG A 66 4.98 1.68 9.32
N LYS A 67 5.38 2.11 10.52
CA LYS A 67 5.74 3.51 10.77
C LYS A 67 6.80 4.01 9.79
N TYR A 68 7.84 3.22 9.54
CA TYR A 68 8.95 3.57 8.66
C TYR A 68 8.84 2.98 7.25
N LYS A 69 7.68 2.39 6.88
CA LYS A 69 7.44 1.76 5.58
C LYS A 69 8.42 0.64 5.19
N ILE A 70 9.11 0.07 6.19
CA ILE A 70 10.07 -1.03 6.00
C ILE A 70 9.33 -2.31 5.56
N ASP A 71 8.08 -2.46 5.97
CA ASP A 71 7.22 -3.58 5.57
C ASP A 71 7.01 -3.67 4.05
N GLU A 72 7.16 -2.57 3.34
CA GLU A 72 6.97 -2.51 1.90
C GLU A 72 8.26 -2.75 1.08
N LEU A 73 9.44 -2.81 1.72
CA LEU A 73 10.70 -3.06 1.02
C LEU A 73 10.71 -4.36 0.17
N PRO A 74 10.06 -5.48 0.58
CA PRO A 74 10.01 -6.66 -0.27
C PRO A 74 9.32 -6.45 -1.63
N GLN A 75 8.52 -5.38 -1.81
CA GLN A 75 7.95 -5.03 -3.11
C GLN A 75 9.00 -4.66 -4.16
N LEU A 76 10.26 -4.40 -3.75
CA LEU A 76 11.37 -4.29 -4.70
C LEU A 76 11.55 -5.55 -5.54
N ILE A 77 11.18 -6.73 -5.02
CA ILE A 77 11.14 -7.98 -5.78
C ILE A 77 10.07 -7.89 -6.89
N ASP A 78 8.92 -7.27 -6.59
CA ASP A 78 7.84 -7.06 -7.55
C ASP A 78 8.24 -6.04 -8.63
N VAL A 79 9.06 -5.04 -8.28
CA VAL A 79 9.64 -4.10 -9.24
C VAL A 79 10.65 -4.79 -10.16
N LEU A 80 11.55 -5.58 -9.60
CA LEU A 80 12.53 -6.34 -10.38
C LEU A 80 11.89 -7.37 -11.31
N SER A 81 10.76 -7.97 -10.88
CA SER A 81 9.98 -8.89 -11.71
C SER A 81 9.14 -8.18 -12.79
N GLY A 82 9.06 -6.84 -12.76
CA GLY A 82 8.31 -6.03 -13.72
C GLY A 82 6.80 -5.98 -13.46
N THR A 83 6.30 -6.53 -12.36
CA THR A 83 4.88 -6.46 -11.98
C THR A 83 4.51 -5.13 -11.34
N MET A 84 5.48 -4.45 -10.71
CA MET A 84 5.35 -3.11 -10.12
C MET A 84 6.38 -2.12 -10.67
N SER A 85 6.23 -0.86 -10.32
CA SER A 85 7.19 0.23 -10.47
C SER A 85 7.56 0.78 -9.09
N LEU A 86 8.62 1.58 -8.99
CA LEU A 86 8.91 2.34 -7.78
C LEU A 86 7.80 3.35 -7.49
N VAL A 87 7.36 4.07 -8.52
CA VAL A 87 6.30 5.09 -8.44
C VAL A 87 5.13 4.68 -9.34
N GLY A 88 3.92 4.91 -8.88
CA GLY A 88 2.68 4.63 -9.61
C GLY A 88 1.49 4.47 -8.68
N PRO A 89 0.27 4.38 -9.21
CA PRO A 89 -0.93 4.13 -8.41
C PRO A 89 -0.75 2.94 -7.49
N ARG A 90 -1.16 3.07 -6.22
CA ARG A 90 -1.06 1.95 -5.26
C ARG A 90 -1.92 0.78 -5.71
N PRO A 91 -1.39 -0.47 -5.71
CA PRO A 91 -2.20 -1.62 -6.11
C PRO A 91 -3.27 -1.91 -5.07
N GLU A 92 -4.52 -1.85 -5.48
CA GLU A 92 -5.67 -2.16 -4.64
C GLU A 92 -6.08 -3.63 -4.76
N VAL A 93 -6.88 -4.11 -3.79
CA VAL A 93 -7.54 -5.42 -3.90
C VAL A 93 -8.69 -5.34 -4.92
N ARG A 94 -9.04 -6.47 -5.53
CA ARG A 94 -10.08 -6.57 -6.56
C ARG A 94 -11.38 -5.90 -6.11
N GLU A 95 -11.78 -6.15 -4.88
CA GLU A 95 -12.98 -5.58 -4.26
C GLU A 95 -13.10 -4.05 -4.42
N PHE A 96 -12.00 -3.31 -4.25
CA PHE A 96 -12.01 -1.85 -4.38
C PHE A 96 -11.81 -1.38 -5.83
N ILE A 97 -11.11 -2.15 -6.65
CA ILE A 97 -10.98 -1.84 -8.08
C ILE A 97 -12.34 -1.96 -8.79
N ASP A 98 -13.18 -2.88 -8.35
CA ASP A 98 -14.52 -3.09 -8.94
C ASP A 98 -15.48 -1.93 -8.61
N GLU A 99 -15.19 -1.14 -7.56
CA GLU A 99 -15.90 0.10 -7.21
C GLU A 99 -15.47 1.33 -8.05
N TYR A 100 -14.43 1.20 -8.89
CA TYR A 100 -14.00 2.32 -9.73
C TYR A 100 -14.96 2.51 -10.92
N PRO A 101 -15.28 3.78 -11.29
CA PRO A 101 -15.87 4.06 -12.59
C PRO A 101 -15.01 3.46 -13.71
N ASP A 102 -15.64 2.93 -14.76
CA ASP A 102 -14.95 2.19 -15.82
C ASP A 102 -13.82 3.00 -16.50
N ASP A 103 -14.08 4.28 -16.78
CA ASP A 103 -13.12 5.18 -17.41
C ASP A 103 -11.91 5.50 -16.51
N ILE A 104 -12.13 5.61 -15.19
CA ILE A 104 -11.05 5.79 -14.20
C ILE A 104 -10.27 4.50 -14.04
N ARG A 105 -10.96 3.37 -13.94
CA ARG A 105 -10.35 2.05 -13.81
C ARG A 105 -9.40 1.75 -14.97
N GLU A 106 -9.86 1.98 -16.21
CA GLU A 106 -9.05 1.77 -17.39
C GLU A 106 -7.77 2.61 -17.37
N LYS A 107 -7.90 3.91 -17.08
CA LYS A 107 -6.75 4.83 -17.01
C LYS A 107 -5.77 4.43 -15.91
N VAL A 108 -6.24 4.21 -14.68
CA VAL A 108 -5.38 3.85 -13.54
C VAL A 108 -4.65 2.54 -13.77
N LEU A 109 -5.32 1.55 -14.36
CA LEU A 109 -4.72 0.24 -14.67
C LEU A 109 -3.90 0.24 -15.98
N SER A 110 -3.80 1.34 -16.72
CA SER A 110 -2.95 1.42 -17.91
C SER A 110 -1.45 1.45 -17.59
N VAL A 111 -1.09 1.83 -16.35
CA VAL A 111 0.29 1.90 -15.87
C VAL A 111 0.59 0.79 -14.85
N ARG A 112 1.87 0.54 -14.56
CA ARG A 112 2.25 -0.37 -13.46
C ARG A 112 1.95 0.27 -12.13
N PRO A 113 1.43 -0.49 -11.15
CA PRO A 113 1.26 0.01 -9.78
C PRO A 113 2.62 0.30 -9.15
N GLY A 114 2.65 1.29 -8.23
CA GLY A 114 3.86 1.72 -7.55
C GLY A 114 3.97 1.25 -6.11
N ILE A 115 5.22 1.27 -5.59
CA ILE A 115 5.48 1.15 -4.15
C ILE A 115 5.03 2.44 -3.45
N THR A 116 5.30 3.59 -4.07
CA THR A 116 4.89 4.90 -3.58
C THR A 116 4.10 5.70 -4.63
N ASP A 117 3.31 6.64 -4.17
CA ASP A 117 2.48 7.54 -4.95
C ASP A 117 2.16 8.80 -4.14
N LEU A 118 1.63 9.84 -4.80
CA LEU A 118 1.24 11.09 -4.13
C LEU A 118 0.13 10.90 -3.11
N ALA A 119 -0.87 10.05 -3.38
CA ALA A 119 -1.95 9.80 -2.43
C ALA A 119 -1.42 9.24 -1.12
N SER A 120 -0.46 8.30 -1.17
CA SER A 120 0.18 7.72 0.02
C SER A 120 1.00 8.74 0.84
N ILE A 121 1.47 9.81 0.21
CA ILE A 121 2.23 10.89 0.86
C ILE A 121 1.27 11.90 1.52
N GLU A 122 0.21 12.30 0.81
CA GLU A 122 -0.71 13.34 1.26
C GLU A 122 -1.78 12.80 2.22
N MET A 123 -2.18 11.53 2.08
CA MET A 123 -3.21 10.88 2.91
C MET A 123 -2.62 9.99 4.00
N VAL A 124 -1.59 10.48 4.70
CA VAL A 124 -0.93 9.72 5.79
C VAL A 124 -1.91 9.37 6.92
N ASP A 125 -2.88 10.25 7.15
CA ASP A 125 -3.85 10.15 8.24
C ASP A 125 -5.12 9.38 7.84
N GLU A 126 -5.08 8.62 6.72
CA GLU A 126 -6.19 7.80 6.23
C GLU A 126 -6.81 6.92 7.33
N ASN A 127 -5.96 6.27 8.14
CA ASN A 127 -6.43 5.40 9.22
C ASN A 127 -7.16 6.17 10.33
N GLU A 128 -6.74 7.39 10.64
CA GLU A 128 -7.39 8.25 11.62
C GLU A 128 -8.73 8.74 11.08
N ILE A 129 -8.75 9.18 9.82
CA ILE A 129 -9.99 9.57 9.14
C ILE A 129 -10.99 8.42 9.19
N LEU A 130 -10.59 7.22 8.79
CA LEU A 130 -11.47 6.05 8.79
C LEU A 130 -11.94 5.66 10.19
N SER A 131 -11.15 5.92 11.24
CA SER A 131 -11.54 5.61 12.62
C SER A 131 -12.67 6.48 13.16
N SER A 132 -12.98 7.61 12.52
CA SER A 132 -14.07 8.51 12.90
C SER A 132 -15.43 8.13 12.33
N TYR A 133 -15.50 7.07 11.48
CA TYR A 133 -16.74 6.62 10.84
C TYR A 133 -17.22 5.28 11.40
N ASP A 134 -18.52 5.12 11.56
CA ASP A 134 -19.15 3.87 12.03
C ASP A 134 -18.95 2.73 11.03
N ASP A 135 -18.95 3.03 9.72
CA ASP A 135 -18.63 2.08 8.64
C ASP A 135 -17.36 2.52 7.89
N PRO A 136 -16.17 2.08 8.36
CA PRO A 136 -14.90 2.42 7.72
C PRO A 136 -14.79 1.92 6.27
N ARG A 137 -15.47 0.81 5.92
CA ARG A 137 -15.45 0.29 4.55
C ARG A 137 -16.20 1.23 3.60
N ARG A 138 -17.38 1.67 4.01
CA ARG A 138 -18.17 2.62 3.23
C ARG A 138 -17.46 3.98 3.13
N ALA A 139 -16.92 4.47 4.24
CA ALA A 139 -16.13 5.70 4.25
C ALA A 139 -14.90 5.61 3.32
N TYR A 140 -14.24 4.45 3.26
CA TYR A 140 -13.14 4.22 2.32
C TYR A 140 -13.62 4.36 0.86
N ILE A 141 -14.73 3.72 0.49
CA ILE A 141 -15.27 3.75 -0.87
C ILE A 141 -15.78 5.14 -1.24
N ASP A 142 -16.55 5.78 -0.36
CA ASP A 142 -17.27 7.01 -0.68
C ASP A 142 -16.39 8.28 -0.56
N ILE A 143 -15.33 8.24 0.27
CA ILE A 143 -14.52 9.42 0.60
C ILE A 143 -13.07 9.24 0.16
N ILE A 144 -12.40 8.18 0.66
CA ILE A 144 -10.96 8.01 0.47
C ILE A 144 -10.63 7.64 -0.98
N LEU A 145 -11.35 6.68 -1.52
CA LEU A 145 -11.10 6.16 -2.85
C LEU A 145 -11.20 7.21 -3.96
N PRO A 146 -12.23 8.09 -4.00
CA PRO A 146 -12.30 9.18 -4.97
C PRO A 146 -11.15 10.18 -4.87
N ILE A 147 -10.66 10.45 -3.65
CA ILE A 147 -9.50 11.34 -3.46
C ILE A 147 -8.25 10.68 -4.05
N LYS A 148 -8.00 9.39 -3.74
CA LYS A 148 -6.88 8.63 -4.30
C LYS A 148 -6.93 8.58 -5.82
N GLN A 149 -8.12 8.35 -6.39
CA GLN A 149 -8.31 8.29 -7.84
C GLN A 149 -7.86 9.58 -8.54
N ARG A 150 -8.08 10.76 -7.95
CA ARG A 150 -7.60 12.04 -8.50
C ARG A 150 -6.08 12.09 -8.58
N TYR A 151 -5.37 11.67 -7.52
CA TYR A 151 -3.91 11.58 -7.53
C TYR A 151 -3.39 10.56 -8.54
N TYR A 152 -4.08 9.43 -8.69
CA TYR A 152 -3.71 8.39 -9.64
C TYR A 152 -3.90 8.86 -11.09
N LEU A 153 -5.00 9.57 -11.40
CA LEU A 153 -5.24 10.15 -12.71
C LEU A 153 -4.22 11.24 -13.04
N ASP A 154 -3.88 12.10 -12.06
CA ASP A 154 -2.82 13.10 -12.22
C ASP A 154 -1.48 12.43 -12.55
N TYR A 155 -1.13 11.38 -11.81
CA TYR A 155 0.08 10.61 -12.10
C TYR A 155 0.06 9.99 -13.50
N VAL A 156 -1.05 9.37 -13.91
CA VAL A 156 -1.17 8.77 -15.26
C VAL A 156 -0.99 9.82 -16.35
N ALA A 157 -1.54 11.02 -16.17
CA ALA A 157 -1.44 12.11 -17.15
C ALA A 157 -0.04 12.73 -17.23
N ASN A 158 0.70 12.79 -16.11
CA ASN A 158 1.96 13.53 -15.98
C ASN A 158 3.19 12.64 -15.74
N ASN A 159 3.06 11.30 -15.80
CA ASN A 159 4.15 10.39 -15.46
C ASN A 159 5.39 10.67 -16.31
N SER A 160 6.51 10.80 -15.63
CA SER A 160 7.83 11.01 -16.23
C SER A 160 8.91 10.67 -15.19
N VAL A 161 10.12 10.38 -15.65
CA VAL A 161 11.25 10.11 -14.75
C VAL A 161 11.48 11.27 -13.76
N LYS A 162 11.31 12.52 -14.22
CA LYS A 162 11.43 13.70 -13.35
C LYS A 162 10.35 13.70 -12.27
N TYR A 163 9.12 13.38 -12.63
CA TYR A 163 8.00 13.34 -11.68
C TYR A 163 8.18 12.21 -10.67
N ASP A 164 8.63 11.04 -11.12
CA ASP A 164 8.98 9.90 -10.25
C ASP A 164 10.06 10.28 -9.23
N CYS A 165 11.12 10.95 -9.65
CA CYS A 165 12.17 11.44 -8.74
C CYS A 165 11.62 12.39 -7.68
N VAL A 166 10.70 13.28 -8.05
CA VAL A 166 10.04 14.20 -7.10
C VAL A 166 9.19 13.44 -6.07
N ILE A 167 8.42 12.45 -6.52
CA ILE A 167 7.59 11.63 -5.63
C ILE A 167 8.45 10.81 -4.67
N ILE A 168 9.53 10.18 -5.18
CA ILE A 168 10.48 9.42 -4.35
C ILE A 168 11.09 10.33 -3.29
N TRP A 169 11.54 11.53 -3.67
CA TRP A 169 12.11 12.49 -2.74
C TRP A 169 11.12 12.91 -1.65
N LYS A 170 9.90 13.27 -2.03
CA LYS A 170 8.82 13.57 -1.07
C LYS A 170 8.54 12.39 -0.13
N THR A 171 8.54 11.16 -0.64
CA THR A 171 8.34 9.95 0.16
C THR A 171 9.43 9.81 1.23
N ILE A 172 10.70 9.98 0.85
CA ILE A 172 11.83 9.89 1.79
C ILE A 172 11.69 10.94 2.89
N ILE A 173 11.44 12.21 2.52
CA ILE A 173 11.23 13.28 3.51
C ILE A 173 10.08 12.92 4.44
N LYS A 174 8.95 12.46 3.91
CA LYS A 174 7.76 12.12 4.71
C LYS A 174 8.01 10.96 5.67
N ILE A 175 8.84 9.98 5.28
CA ILE A 175 9.23 8.86 6.17
C ILE A 175 10.16 9.34 7.28
N LEU A 176 11.11 10.22 6.96
CA LEU A 176 12.08 10.73 7.95
C LEU A 176 11.47 11.72 8.94
N SER A 177 10.36 12.37 8.59
CA SER A 177 9.65 13.33 9.45
C SER A 177 8.61 12.69 10.40
N ARG A 178 8.49 11.35 10.41
CA ARG A 178 7.58 10.57 11.29
C ARG A 178 8.25 10.22 12.60
#